data_3b057f5646ff3a8d28089029b703c9f9
#
_entry.id   3b057f5646ff3a8d28089029b703c9f9
#
_cell.length_a   1.000
_cell.length_b   1.000
_cell.length_c   1.000
_cell.angle_alpha   90.00
_cell.angle_beta   90.00
_cell.angle_gamma   90.00
#
_symmetry.space_group_name_H-M   'P 1'
#
loop_
_entity.id
_entity.type
_entity.pdbx_description
1 polymer ?
#
loop_
_entity_poly.entity_id
_entity_poly.type
_entity_poly.pdbx_seq_one_letter_code
_entity_poly.pdbx_strand_id
1 'polypeptide(L)'
;HKTRSINKVLERAEKSLNLAIKNGYRAIRSHIDTYITQDNKIWDELFNLQKKYSSKLKLQYVALASLEFWDTSHGEELAKKFSREDGILGGVLVPPFNKAKIKYLLSKTLLLADKYKLEIDLHIDESNIEPGAGIKILLETIDRLNIKVPITCSHLSSILSLNDNEILKLGRKIAEKDIKVIALPLTNFWLLNRKDKSTSLYRPVAPIKQLQKSLVDVSIGSDNVQDPWYPFGNYDPFYLISLAMPMLQLSPWERLTLSSLLLSPSRLLNLNWDGLVKKGCPADFVILDAEKWADVFSSNLKREVLINGELYD
;
A
#
# COMPACT_ATOMS: atom_id res chain seq x y z
N HIS A 1 -0.36 22.88 4.47
CA HIS A 1 0.95 22.20 4.71
C HIS A 1 2.00 23.08 5.43
N LYS A 2 2.00 24.41 5.25
CA LYS A 2 3.01 25.34 5.83
C LYS A 2 3.01 25.45 7.37
N THR A 3 2.10 24.81 8.10
CA THR A 3 1.90 25.04 9.55
C THR A 3 1.98 23.79 10.44
N ARG A 4 2.35 22.64 9.89
CA ARG A 4 2.46 21.42 10.73
C ARG A 4 3.86 21.33 11.33
N SER A 5 3.97 21.47 12.65
CA SER A 5 5.21 21.18 13.37
C SER A 5 5.52 19.69 13.34
N ILE A 6 6.78 19.31 13.40
CA ILE A 6 7.24 17.91 13.50
C ILE A 6 6.54 17.22 14.66
N ASN A 7 6.45 17.85 15.83
CA ASN A 7 5.78 17.29 17.02
C ASN A 7 4.33 16.91 16.75
N LYS A 8 3.57 17.75 16.05
CA LYS A 8 2.18 17.41 15.68
C LYS A 8 2.08 16.23 14.70
N VAL A 9 3.05 16.10 13.81
CA VAL A 9 3.10 14.94 12.89
C VAL A 9 3.37 13.67 13.68
N LEU A 10 4.34 13.67 14.60
CA LEU A 10 4.70 12.54 15.43
C LEU A 10 3.56 12.14 16.38
N GLU A 11 2.92 13.09 17.04
CA GLU A 11 1.77 12.85 17.90
C GLU A 11 0.61 12.12 17.15
N ARG A 12 0.31 12.58 15.92
CA ARG A 12 -0.68 11.92 15.07
C ARG A 12 -0.23 10.52 14.64
N ALA A 13 1.03 10.37 14.26
CA ALA A 13 1.59 9.08 13.87
C ALA A 13 1.52 8.09 15.05
N GLU A 14 1.96 8.47 16.25
CA GLU A 14 1.87 7.62 17.44
C GLU A 14 0.43 7.20 17.77
N LYS A 15 -0.51 8.14 17.70
CA LYS A 15 -1.93 7.84 17.90
C LYS A 15 -2.43 6.81 16.89
N SER A 16 -2.06 6.95 15.62
CA SER A 16 -2.43 6.02 14.55
C SER A 16 -1.82 4.64 14.76
N LEU A 17 -0.52 4.57 15.10
CA LEU A 17 0.18 3.32 15.36
C LEU A 17 -0.40 2.56 16.56
N ASN A 18 -0.67 3.25 17.66
CA ASN A 18 -1.28 2.65 18.86
C ASN A 18 -2.67 2.09 18.54
N LEU A 19 -3.48 2.83 17.77
CA LEU A 19 -4.80 2.37 17.38
C LEU A 19 -4.72 1.16 16.44
N ALA A 20 -3.78 1.15 15.50
CA ALA A 20 -3.57 0.02 14.59
C ALA A 20 -3.11 -1.24 15.34
N ILE A 21 -2.19 -1.11 16.30
CA ILE A 21 -1.73 -2.24 17.14
C ILE A 21 -2.91 -2.78 17.96
N LYS A 22 -3.68 -1.90 18.61
CA LYS A 22 -4.87 -2.27 19.38
C LYS A 22 -5.92 -3.01 18.55
N ASN A 23 -5.98 -2.73 17.25
CA ASN A 23 -6.87 -3.40 16.32
C ASN A 23 -6.26 -4.68 15.68
N GLY A 24 -5.03 -5.04 16.03
CA GLY A 24 -4.41 -6.31 15.63
C GLY A 24 -3.45 -6.21 14.42
N TYR A 25 -3.09 -5.01 13.95
CA TYR A 25 -2.04 -4.88 12.95
C TYR A 25 -0.65 -5.17 13.54
N ARG A 26 0.13 -5.98 12.81
CA ARG A 26 1.54 -6.31 13.15
C ARG A 26 2.55 -5.68 12.20
N ALA A 27 2.08 -5.12 11.09
CA ALA A 27 2.93 -4.41 10.14
C ALA A 27 2.15 -3.34 9.40
N ILE A 28 2.81 -2.23 9.07
CA ILE A 28 2.25 -1.12 8.31
C ILE A 28 3.32 -0.60 7.37
N ARG A 29 2.95 -0.38 6.10
CA ARG A 29 3.68 0.47 5.16
C ARG A 29 2.94 1.79 5.05
N SER A 30 3.60 2.89 5.40
CA SER A 30 3.02 4.23 5.39
C SER A 30 3.70 5.13 4.37
N HIS A 31 2.89 5.80 3.53
CA HIS A 31 3.36 6.78 2.56
C HIS A 31 3.38 8.15 3.19
N ILE A 32 4.52 8.83 3.08
CA ILE A 32 4.74 10.17 3.65
C ILE A 32 4.97 11.14 2.51
N ASP A 33 4.05 12.09 2.35
CA ASP A 33 4.19 13.17 1.36
C ASP A 33 5.55 13.87 1.51
N THR A 34 6.29 13.95 0.41
CA THR A 34 7.67 14.41 0.39
C THR A 34 7.86 15.53 -0.64
N TYR A 35 8.41 16.66 -0.21
CA TYR A 35 8.58 17.85 -1.01
C TYR A 35 10.01 18.41 -0.91
N ILE A 36 10.48 19.10 -1.95
CA ILE A 36 11.82 19.72 -1.99
C ILE A 36 12.08 20.65 -0.80
N THR A 37 11.04 21.34 -0.31
CA THR A 37 11.15 22.27 0.82
C THR A 37 10.98 21.63 2.19
N GLN A 38 10.89 20.30 2.25
CA GLN A 38 10.69 19.58 3.51
C GLN A 38 12.02 19.47 4.28
N ASP A 39 11.97 19.76 5.58
CA ASP A 39 13.12 19.55 6.45
C ASP A 39 13.39 18.04 6.61
N ASN A 40 14.59 17.60 6.26
CA ASN A 40 15.00 16.20 6.36
C ASN A 40 15.01 15.66 7.81
N LYS A 41 14.95 16.55 8.82
CA LYS A 41 14.81 16.15 10.23
C LYS A 41 13.54 15.35 10.51
N ILE A 42 12.47 15.57 9.73
CA ILE A 42 11.24 14.76 9.89
C ILE A 42 11.53 13.29 9.67
N TRP A 43 12.43 12.95 8.75
CA TRP A 43 12.78 11.55 8.47
C TRP A 43 13.57 10.91 9.61
N ASP A 44 14.45 11.67 10.28
CA ASP A 44 15.18 11.18 11.47
C ASP A 44 14.19 10.82 12.58
N GLU A 45 13.22 11.70 12.83
CA GLU A 45 12.19 11.45 13.82
C GLU A 45 11.24 10.30 13.46
N LEU A 46 10.88 10.16 12.18
CA LEU A 46 10.07 9.03 11.73
C LEU A 46 10.83 7.70 11.85
N PHE A 47 12.11 7.63 11.52
CA PHE A 47 12.93 6.44 11.73
C PHE A 47 13.17 6.14 13.22
N ASN A 48 13.29 7.15 14.07
CA ASN A 48 13.29 6.97 15.52
C ASN A 48 11.97 6.36 16.01
N LEU A 49 10.84 6.84 15.48
CA LEU A 49 9.52 6.29 15.78
C LEU A 49 9.40 4.82 15.31
N GLN A 50 9.91 4.49 14.13
CA GLN A 50 9.97 3.11 13.63
C GLN A 50 10.73 2.19 14.60
N LYS A 51 11.90 2.63 15.06
CA LYS A 51 12.72 1.89 16.05
C LYS A 51 11.98 1.71 17.37
N LYS A 52 11.31 2.76 17.86
CA LYS A 52 10.50 2.75 19.09
C LYS A 52 9.40 1.67 19.08
N TYR A 53 8.76 1.47 17.93
CA TYR A 53 7.63 0.52 17.80
C TYR A 53 8.05 -0.88 17.33
N SER A 54 9.33 -1.12 17.02
CA SER A 54 9.82 -2.34 16.36
C SER A 54 9.48 -3.67 17.06
N SER A 55 9.33 -3.68 18.39
CA SER A 55 8.92 -4.88 19.14
C SER A 55 7.45 -5.25 18.98
N LYS A 56 6.59 -4.27 18.64
CA LYS A 56 5.13 -4.43 18.55
C LYS A 56 4.62 -4.38 17.12
N LEU A 57 5.25 -3.59 16.27
CA LEU A 57 4.78 -3.32 14.91
C LEU A 57 5.96 -3.14 13.96
N LYS A 58 6.02 -3.88 12.88
CA LYS A 58 6.93 -3.59 11.78
C LYS A 58 6.39 -2.41 10.97
N LEU A 59 7.14 -1.33 10.91
CA LEU A 59 6.77 -0.12 10.20
C LEU A 59 7.73 0.11 9.04
N GLN A 60 7.20 0.37 7.86
CA GLN A 60 7.95 0.78 6.67
C GLN A 60 7.49 2.16 6.21
N TYR A 61 8.42 2.99 5.80
CA TYR A 61 8.11 4.32 5.25
C TYR A 61 8.44 4.40 3.77
N VAL A 62 7.50 4.96 3.02
CA VAL A 62 7.65 5.31 1.61
C VAL A 62 7.70 6.83 1.50
N ALA A 63 8.74 7.40 0.93
CA ALA A 63 8.77 8.83 0.59
C ALA A 63 7.94 9.05 -0.67
N LEU A 64 6.68 9.44 -0.52
CA LEU A 64 5.79 9.72 -1.64
C LEU A 64 6.12 11.09 -2.23
N ALA A 65 6.82 11.10 -3.35
CA ALA A 65 7.23 12.29 -4.07
C ALA A 65 6.81 12.26 -5.54
N SER A 66 6.85 13.40 -6.21
CA SER A 66 6.75 13.40 -7.67
C SER A 66 7.99 12.74 -8.30
N LEU A 67 7.88 12.18 -9.49
CA LEU A 67 9.05 11.58 -10.15
C LEU A 67 10.15 12.62 -10.44
N GLU A 68 9.78 13.89 -10.63
CA GLU A 68 10.74 15.00 -10.79
C GLU A 68 11.62 15.21 -9.54
N PHE A 69 11.10 14.94 -8.36
CA PHE A 69 11.86 15.04 -7.12
C PHE A 69 13.09 14.13 -7.13
N TRP A 70 12.96 12.92 -7.64
CA TRP A 70 14.04 11.94 -7.69
C TRP A 70 15.13 12.26 -8.73
N ASP A 71 14.89 13.18 -9.65
CA ASP A 71 15.90 13.72 -10.60
C ASP A 71 16.56 15.00 -10.07
N THR A 72 16.60 15.17 -8.74
CA THR A 72 17.25 16.32 -8.06
C THR A 72 18.32 15.87 -7.07
N SER A 73 19.24 16.78 -6.69
CA SER A 73 20.23 16.52 -5.63
C SER A 73 19.57 16.16 -4.29
N HIS A 74 18.45 16.82 -3.94
CA HIS A 74 17.69 16.51 -2.72
C HIS A 74 17.09 15.10 -2.76
N GLY A 75 16.57 14.67 -3.91
CA GLY A 75 16.08 13.31 -4.10
C GLY A 75 17.19 12.28 -3.95
N GLU A 76 18.37 12.53 -4.50
CA GLU A 76 19.51 11.63 -4.35
C GLU A 76 20.03 11.58 -2.90
N GLU A 77 20.10 12.71 -2.19
CA GLU A 77 20.46 12.75 -0.77
C GLU A 77 19.49 11.96 0.10
N LEU A 78 18.18 12.09 -0.18
CA LEU A 78 17.16 11.33 0.53
C LEU A 78 17.27 9.83 0.21
N ALA A 79 17.47 9.44 -1.05
CA ALA A 79 17.68 8.05 -1.43
C ALA A 79 18.89 7.44 -0.72
N LYS A 80 20.01 8.18 -0.62
CA LYS A 80 21.20 7.77 0.13
C LYS A 80 20.90 7.60 1.63
N LYS A 81 20.08 8.46 2.22
CA LYS A 81 19.63 8.32 3.62
C LYS A 81 18.76 7.06 3.78
N PHE A 82 17.81 6.85 2.89
CA PHE A 82 16.89 5.70 2.91
C PHE A 82 17.60 4.36 2.79
N SER A 83 18.70 4.28 2.02
CA SER A 83 19.49 3.04 1.90
C SER A 83 20.16 2.59 3.21
N ARG A 84 20.19 3.44 4.24
CA ARG A 84 20.74 3.14 5.57
C ARG A 84 19.67 2.82 6.61
N GLU A 85 18.41 3.15 6.31
CA GLU A 85 17.29 3.09 7.26
C GLU A 85 16.11 2.26 6.73
N ASP A 86 16.31 1.40 5.71
CA ASP A 86 15.27 0.58 5.06
C ASP A 86 14.06 1.40 4.54
N GLY A 87 14.30 2.61 4.05
CA GLY A 87 13.28 3.44 3.43
C GLY A 87 12.96 2.99 2.00
N ILE A 88 11.80 3.38 1.49
CA ILE A 88 11.27 3.00 0.18
C ILE A 88 11.04 4.26 -0.66
N LEU A 89 11.43 4.25 -1.94
CA LEU A 89 11.15 5.35 -2.85
C LEU A 89 9.71 5.27 -3.32
N GLY A 90 8.96 6.36 -3.18
CA GLY A 90 7.60 6.48 -3.66
C GLY A 90 7.49 7.39 -4.88
N GLY A 91 6.45 7.18 -5.68
CA GLY A 91 6.18 8.02 -6.83
C GLY A 91 4.72 7.97 -7.24
N VAL A 92 4.31 8.95 -8.07
CA VAL A 92 2.95 9.01 -8.62
C VAL A 92 3.02 8.90 -10.12
N LEU A 93 2.32 7.89 -10.66
CA LEU A 93 2.25 7.59 -12.08
C LEU A 93 0.78 7.46 -12.52
N VAL A 94 0.09 8.59 -12.48
CA VAL A 94 -1.34 8.70 -12.74
C VAL A 94 -1.58 9.64 -13.93
N PRO A 95 -2.34 9.21 -14.98
CA PRO A 95 -2.65 10.06 -16.12
C PRO A 95 -3.60 11.23 -15.73
N PRO A 96 -3.63 12.35 -16.50
CA PRO A 96 -2.91 12.52 -17.78
C PRO A 96 -1.45 12.94 -17.59
N PHE A 97 -0.56 12.45 -18.46
CA PHE A 97 0.85 12.83 -18.40
C PHE A 97 1.52 12.86 -19.79
N ASN A 98 2.61 13.60 -19.91
CA ASN A 98 3.48 13.54 -21.07
C ASN A 98 4.30 12.24 -21.03
N LYS A 99 4.00 11.31 -21.95
CA LYS A 99 4.63 9.98 -21.99
C LYS A 99 6.15 10.00 -22.09
N ALA A 100 6.73 10.91 -22.90
CA ALA A 100 8.18 11.01 -23.08
C ALA A 100 8.86 11.49 -21.79
N LYS A 101 8.30 12.54 -21.15
CA LYS A 101 8.78 13.07 -19.87
C LYS A 101 8.68 12.01 -18.78
N ILE A 102 7.55 11.32 -18.67
CA ILE A 102 7.35 10.29 -17.63
C ILE A 102 8.29 9.10 -17.83
N LYS A 103 8.51 8.63 -19.06
CA LYS A 103 9.50 7.56 -19.33
C LYS A 103 10.92 7.96 -18.91
N TYR A 104 11.30 9.21 -19.14
CA TYR A 104 12.59 9.75 -18.67
C TYR A 104 12.69 9.74 -17.15
N LEU A 105 11.73 10.39 -16.47
CA LEU A 105 11.75 10.53 -15.01
C LEU A 105 11.63 9.18 -14.30
N LEU A 106 10.78 8.29 -14.78
CA LEU A 106 10.65 6.94 -14.24
C LEU A 106 11.97 6.16 -14.40
N SER A 107 12.67 6.33 -15.53
CA SER A 107 13.99 5.71 -15.72
C SER A 107 15.01 6.22 -14.71
N LYS A 108 15.01 7.52 -14.43
CA LYS A 108 15.88 8.13 -13.41
C LYS A 108 15.57 7.57 -12.01
N THR A 109 14.29 7.51 -11.65
CA THR A 109 13.85 6.97 -10.35
C THR A 109 14.25 5.50 -10.19
N LEU A 110 14.04 4.67 -11.22
CA LEU A 110 14.40 3.26 -11.20
C LEU A 110 15.92 3.04 -11.10
N LEU A 111 16.71 3.81 -11.86
CA LEU A 111 18.18 3.76 -11.77
C LEU A 111 18.70 4.24 -10.42
N LEU A 112 18.06 5.25 -9.82
CA LEU A 112 18.39 5.72 -8.48
C LEU A 112 18.11 4.64 -7.43
N ALA A 113 16.98 3.95 -7.52
CA ALA A 113 16.64 2.83 -6.64
C ALA A 113 17.63 1.67 -6.81
N ASP A 114 18.01 1.31 -8.03
CA ASP A 114 19.01 0.28 -8.28
C ASP A 114 20.38 0.66 -7.73
N LYS A 115 20.81 1.92 -7.91
CA LYS A 115 22.06 2.46 -7.38
C LYS A 115 22.18 2.31 -5.86
N TYR A 116 21.08 2.60 -5.14
CA TYR A 116 21.05 2.58 -3.67
C TYR A 116 20.44 1.31 -3.08
N LYS A 117 20.08 0.32 -3.92
CA LYS A 117 19.46 -0.97 -3.53
C LYS A 117 18.17 -0.79 -2.72
N LEU A 118 17.31 0.11 -3.20
CA LEU A 118 16.04 0.47 -2.57
C LEU A 118 14.86 -0.20 -3.28
N GLU A 119 13.79 -0.45 -2.54
CA GLU A 119 12.47 -0.76 -3.09
C GLU A 119 11.79 0.49 -3.64
N ILE A 120 10.84 0.29 -4.56
CA ILE A 120 9.96 1.34 -5.07
C ILE A 120 8.50 0.95 -4.81
N ASP A 121 7.68 1.92 -4.35
CA ASP A 121 6.23 1.80 -4.23
C ASP A 121 5.55 2.96 -4.95
N LEU A 122 4.84 2.66 -6.03
CA LEU A 122 4.24 3.65 -6.92
C LEU A 122 2.73 3.71 -6.75
N HIS A 123 2.18 4.92 -6.54
CA HIS A 123 0.78 5.19 -6.80
C HIS A 123 0.58 5.18 -8.32
N ILE A 124 -0.06 4.14 -8.83
CA ILE A 124 -0.12 3.91 -10.27
C ILE A 124 -1.54 3.66 -10.74
N ASP A 125 -1.92 4.32 -11.84
CA ASP A 125 -3.22 4.13 -12.46
C ASP A 125 -4.41 4.34 -11.50
N GLU A 126 -4.25 5.20 -10.49
CA GLU A 126 -5.34 5.69 -9.63
C GLU A 126 -6.18 6.70 -10.40
N SER A 127 -6.95 6.20 -11.35
CA SER A 127 -7.64 7.03 -12.34
C SER A 127 -8.87 6.32 -12.89
N ASN A 128 -9.73 7.10 -13.55
CA ASN A 128 -10.83 6.62 -14.39
C ASN A 128 -10.62 6.92 -15.88
N ILE A 129 -9.43 7.40 -16.25
CA ILE A 129 -9.05 7.71 -17.64
C ILE A 129 -7.78 6.94 -18.04
N GLU A 130 -7.55 6.79 -19.32
CA GLU A 130 -6.37 6.10 -19.92
C GLU A 130 -6.02 4.78 -19.23
N PRO A 131 -6.90 3.75 -19.27
CA PRO A 131 -6.76 2.53 -18.49
C PRO A 131 -5.41 1.83 -18.67
N GLY A 132 -4.68 1.68 -17.58
CA GLY A 132 -3.39 0.99 -17.54
C GLY A 132 -2.26 1.75 -18.23
N ALA A 133 -2.38 3.06 -18.45
CA ALA A 133 -1.32 3.85 -19.09
C ALA A 133 -0.04 3.86 -18.24
N GLY A 134 -0.16 3.98 -16.92
CA GLY A 134 0.95 3.99 -15.99
C GLY A 134 1.69 2.65 -15.97
N ILE A 135 0.98 1.55 -15.73
CA ILE A 135 1.59 0.23 -15.64
C ILE A 135 2.24 -0.21 -16.96
N LYS A 136 1.65 0.14 -18.11
CA LYS A 136 2.25 -0.14 -19.41
C LYS A 136 3.60 0.57 -19.59
N ILE A 137 3.68 1.86 -19.19
CA ILE A 137 4.93 2.63 -19.23
C ILE A 137 5.97 2.06 -18.25
N LEU A 138 5.54 1.64 -17.06
CA LEU A 138 6.44 1.01 -16.08
C LEU A 138 7.06 -0.27 -16.65
N LEU A 139 6.25 -1.19 -17.17
CA LEU A 139 6.71 -2.45 -17.76
C LEU A 139 7.68 -2.22 -18.93
N GLU A 140 7.34 -1.31 -19.87
CA GLU A 140 8.22 -0.94 -20.97
C GLU A 140 9.56 -0.35 -20.48
N THR A 141 9.54 0.41 -19.39
CA THR A 141 10.74 1.04 -18.83
C THR A 141 11.65 0.01 -18.16
N ILE A 142 11.06 -0.92 -17.39
CA ILE A 142 11.81 -2.03 -16.75
C ILE A 142 12.47 -2.91 -17.81
N ASP A 143 11.73 -3.29 -18.85
CA ASP A 143 12.25 -4.11 -19.95
C ASP A 143 13.45 -3.45 -20.64
N ARG A 144 13.38 -2.13 -20.88
CA ARG A 144 14.46 -1.37 -21.52
C ARG A 144 15.70 -1.24 -20.63
N LEU A 145 15.52 -1.04 -19.32
CA LEU A 145 16.62 -0.83 -18.38
C LEU A 145 17.28 -2.12 -17.93
N ASN A 146 16.57 -3.25 -18.04
CA ASN A 146 17.02 -4.58 -17.60
C ASN A 146 17.52 -4.59 -16.14
N ILE A 147 16.80 -3.90 -15.24
CA ILE A 147 17.13 -3.80 -13.81
C ILE A 147 16.25 -4.74 -12.98
N LYS A 148 16.74 -5.09 -11.77
CA LYS A 148 16.04 -5.91 -10.78
C LYS A 148 15.85 -5.11 -9.49
N VAL A 149 14.90 -4.20 -9.51
CA VAL A 149 14.48 -3.43 -8.32
C VAL A 149 13.16 -4.02 -7.83
N PRO A 150 12.99 -4.29 -6.53
CA PRO A 150 11.69 -4.67 -5.98
C PRO A 150 10.67 -3.55 -6.19
N ILE A 151 9.54 -3.87 -6.82
CA ILE A 151 8.53 -2.88 -7.19
C ILE A 151 7.18 -3.28 -6.63
N THR A 152 6.52 -2.32 -6.01
CA THR A 152 5.11 -2.39 -5.61
C THR A 152 4.31 -1.36 -6.40
N CYS A 153 3.12 -1.75 -6.85
CA CYS A 153 2.14 -0.88 -7.50
C CYS A 153 0.91 -0.77 -6.62
N SER A 154 0.68 0.41 -6.06
CA SER A 154 -0.52 0.74 -5.28
C SER A 154 -1.63 1.25 -6.20
N HIS A 155 -2.88 0.98 -5.87
CA HIS A 155 -4.14 1.30 -6.57
C HIS A 155 -4.41 0.44 -7.80
N LEU A 156 -3.80 0.70 -8.93
CA LEU A 156 -3.99 0.00 -10.22
C LEU A 156 -5.49 -0.11 -10.63
N SER A 157 -6.28 0.89 -10.27
CA SER A 157 -7.74 0.84 -10.36
C SER A 157 -8.28 1.05 -11.78
N SER A 158 -7.58 1.86 -12.61
CA SER A 158 -8.06 2.19 -13.96
C SER A 158 -8.12 0.98 -14.89
N ILE A 159 -7.33 -0.06 -14.64
CA ILE A 159 -7.31 -1.26 -15.48
C ILE A 159 -8.61 -2.07 -15.43
N LEU A 160 -9.48 -1.82 -14.43
CA LEU A 160 -10.83 -2.40 -14.39
C LEU A 160 -11.67 -2.03 -15.63
N SER A 161 -11.35 -0.93 -16.31
CA SER A 161 -12.04 -0.50 -17.55
C SER A 161 -11.61 -1.28 -18.79
N LEU A 162 -10.56 -2.09 -18.69
CA LEU A 162 -10.12 -2.97 -19.78
C LEU A 162 -11.01 -4.23 -19.81
N ASN A 163 -11.04 -4.94 -20.94
CA ASN A 163 -11.70 -6.24 -20.95
C ASN A 163 -10.87 -7.31 -20.21
N ASP A 164 -11.51 -8.40 -19.80
CA ASP A 164 -10.89 -9.45 -19.00
C ASP A 164 -9.62 -10.03 -19.65
N ASN A 165 -9.59 -10.21 -20.98
CA ASN A 165 -8.41 -10.75 -21.67
C ASN A 165 -7.22 -9.79 -21.59
N GLU A 166 -7.48 -8.48 -21.70
CA GLU A 166 -6.44 -7.45 -21.56
C GLU A 166 -5.92 -7.41 -20.12
N ILE A 167 -6.80 -7.46 -19.11
CA ILE A 167 -6.42 -7.50 -17.70
C ILE A 167 -5.56 -8.73 -17.43
N LEU A 168 -5.98 -9.92 -17.89
CA LEU A 168 -5.22 -11.16 -17.69
C LEU A 168 -3.86 -11.13 -18.41
N LYS A 169 -3.77 -10.56 -19.61
CA LYS A 169 -2.51 -10.39 -20.34
C LYS A 169 -1.57 -9.43 -19.59
N LEU A 170 -2.10 -8.33 -19.08
CA LEU A 170 -1.34 -7.35 -18.30
C LEU A 170 -0.89 -7.96 -16.97
N GLY A 171 -1.79 -8.67 -16.28
CA GLY A 171 -1.49 -9.37 -15.03
C GLY A 171 -0.35 -10.37 -15.18
N ARG A 172 -0.31 -11.16 -16.25
CA ARG A 172 0.82 -12.08 -16.51
C ARG A 172 2.16 -11.33 -16.64
N LYS A 173 2.19 -10.20 -17.34
CA LYS A 173 3.42 -9.38 -17.43
C LYS A 173 3.84 -8.79 -16.07
N ILE A 174 2.88 -8.40 -15.23
CA ILE A 174 3.13 -7.93 -13.87
C ILE A 174 3.75 -9.06 -13.04
N ALA A 175 3.17 -10.26 -13.10
CA ALA A 175 3.67 -11.43 -12.39
C ALA A 175 5.07 -11.89 -12.86
N GLU A 176 5.33 -11.88 -14.18
CA GLU A 176 6.64 -12.19 -14.77
C GLU A 176 7.77 -11.28 -14.26
N LYS A 177 7.45 -10.05 -13.87
CA LYS A 177 8.39 -9.07 -13.29
C LYS A 177 8.44 -9.09 -11.77
N ASP A 178 7.72 -10.01 -11.14
CA ASP A 178 7.55 -10.09 -9.67
C ASP A 178 7.07 -8.77 -9.02
N ILE A 179 6.31 -7.98 -9.77
CA ILE A 179 5.71 -6.74 -9.25
C ILE A 179 4.57 -7.09 -8.31
N LYS A 180 4.61 -6.56 -7.09
CA LYS A 180 3.54 -6.70 -6.10
C LYS A 180 2.46 -5.64 -6.35
N VAL A 181 1.22 -5.96 -6.01
CA VAL A 181 0.09 -5.02 -6.14
C VAL A 181 -0.58 -4.83 -4.78
N ILE A 182 -0.91 -3.58 -4.45
CA ILE A 182 -1.74 -3.24 -3.30
C ILE A 182 -3.05 -2.64 -3.81
N ALA A 183 -4.14 -3.36 -3.60
CA ALA A 183 -5.47 -2.83 -3.85
C ALA A 183 -5.94 -1.98 -2.67
N LEU A 184 -6.48 -0.80 -2.96
CA LEU A 184 -6.88 0.22 -1.99
C LEU A 184 -8.37 0.59 -2.21
N PRO A 185 -9.29 -0.36 -1.97
CA PRO A 185 -10.66 -0.24 -2.45
C PRO A 185 -11.44 0.90 -1.82
N LEU A 186 -11.23 1.20 -0.55
CA LEU A 186 -12.05 2.19 0.17
C LEU A 186 -11.80 3.60 -0.37
N THR A 187 -10.55 4.00 -0.49
CA THR A 187 -10.17 5.31 -1.03
C THR A 187 -10.53 5.41 -2.52
N ASN A 188 -10.22 4.40 -3.33
CA ASN A 188 -10.58 4.41 -4.75
C ASN A 188 -12.10 4.52 -4.94
N PHE A 189 -12.87 3.74 -4.19
CA PHE A 189 -14.33 3.80 -4.28
C PHE A 189 -14.91 5.17 -3.85
N TRP A 190 -14.28 5.83 -2.89
CA TRP A 190 -14.68 7.15 -2.44
C TRP A 190 -14.28 8.27 -3.41
N LEU A 191 -13.04 8.27 -3.90
CA LEU A 191 -12.48 9.38 -4.68
C LEU A 191 -12.82 9.30 -6.16
N LEU A 192 -12.67 8.09 -6.76
CA LEU A 192 -12.71 7.99 -8.21
C LEU A 192 -14.12 8.09 -8.75
N ASN A 193 -14.26 8.91 -9.80
CA ASN A 193 -15.53 9.19 -10.48
C ASN A 193 -16.66 9.72 -9.56
N ARG A 194 -16.28 10.35 -8.46
CA ARG A 194 -17.24 11.01 -7.55
C ARG A 194 -17.93 12.18 -8.24
N LYS A 195 -19.24 12.30 -8.02
CA LYS A 195 -20.07 13.38 -8.55
C LYS A 195 -20.79 14.09 -7.41
N ASP A 196 -20.85 15.42 -7.46
CA ASP A 196 -21.48 16.21 -6.38
C ASP A 196 -23.01 16.10 -6.34
N LYS A 197 -23.64 15.93 -7.50
CA LYS A 197 -25.12 15.98 -7.62
C LYS A 197 -25.79 14.67 -8.03
N SER A 198 -25.02 13.58 -8.16
CA SER A 198 -25.58 12.28 -8.54
C SER A 198 -24.69 11.15 -8.03
N THR A 199 -25.28 9.98 -7.79
CA THR A 199 -24.52 8.77 -7.47
C THR A 199 -23.88 8.21 -8.73
N SER A 200 -22.56 8.03 -8.73
CA SER A 200 -21.87 7.39 -9.82
C SER A 200 -22.01 5.86 -9.72
N LEU A 201 -22.40 5.22 -10.82
CA LEU A 201 -22.49 3.77 -10.92
C LEU A 201 -21.14 3.11 -11.08
N TYR A 202 -20.20 3.77 -11.79
CA TYR A 202 -18.87 3.25 -12.06
C TYR A 202 -17.87 3.82 -11.04
N ARG A 203 -17.28 2.94 -10.26
CA ARG A 203 -16.27 3.23 -9.24
C ARG A 203 -15.09 2.27 -9.44
N PRO A 204 -14.03 2.67 -10.15
CA PRO A 204 -12.92 1.77 -10.46
C PRO A 204 -12.13 1.38 -9.20
N VAL A 205 -11.85 0.10 -9.09
CA VAL A 205 -11.00 -0.52 -8.06
C VAL A 205 -10.08 -1.53 -8.74
N ALA A 206 -9.00 -1.94 -8.10
CA ALA A 206 -8.13 -2.97 -8.67
C ALA A 206 -8.91 -4.28 -8.95
N PRO A 207 -8.79 -4.89 -10.14
CA PRO A 207 -9.45 -6.15 -10.47
C PRO A 207 -8.74 -7.35 -9.83
N ILE A 208 -8.88 -7.50 -8.51
CA ILE A 208 -8.12 -8.45 -7.68
C ILE A 208 -8.23 -9.87 -8.22
N LYS A 209 -9.45 -10.34 -8.56
CA LYS A 209 -9.67 -11.72 -9.04
C LYS A 209 -8.89 -12.03 -10.31
N GLN A 210 -8.88 -11.11 -11.27
CA GLN A 210 -8.16 -11.28 -12.53
C GLN A 210 -6.64 -11.22 -12.31
N LEU A 211 -6.16 -10.31 -11.45
CA LEU A 211 -4.75 -10.21 -11.09
C LEU A 211 -4.27 -11.49 -10.39
N GLN A 212 -5.00 -12.00 -9.41
CA GLN A 212 -4.69 -13.27 -8.73
C GLN A 212 -4.73 -14.47 -9.69
N LYS A 213 -5.70 -14.51 -10.61
CA LYS A 213 -5.77 -15.53 -11.67
C LYS A 213 -4.53 -15.50 -12.58
N SER A 214 -3.90 -14.34 -12.71
CA SER A 214 -2.65 -14.14 -13.45
C SER A 214 -1.40 -14.36 -12.59
N LEU A 215 -1.54 -14.89 -11.37
CA LEU A 215 -0.48 -15.16 -10.40
C LEU A 215 0.21 -13.90 -9.85
N VAL A 216 -0.43 -12.74 -9.92
CA VAL A 216 0.04 -11.53 -9.26
C VAL A 216 -0.18 -11.65 -7.75
N ASP A 217 0.84 -11.31 -6.96
CA ASP A 217 0.72 -11.22 -5.50
C ASP A 217 0.01 -9.91 -5.13
N VAL A 218 -1.25 -10.03 -4.67
CA VAL A 218 -2.12 -8.88 -4.39
C VAL A 218 -2.43 -8.78 -2.91
N SER A 219 -2.10 -7.64 -2.32
CA SER A 219 -2.48 -7.26 -0.97
C SER A 219 -3.68 -6.30 -0.98
N ILE A 220 -4.44 -6.24 0.11
CA ILE A 220 -5.51 -5.26 0.33
C ILE A 220 -5.10 -4.36 1.48
N GLY A 221 -5.10 -3.04 1.28
CA GLY A 221 -4.78 -2.04 2.27
C GLY A 221 -5.93 -1.07 2.55
N SER A 222 -5.87 -0.37 3.68
CA SER A 222 -6.88 0.63 4.07
C SER A 222 -6.72 1.96 3.34
N ASP A 223 -5.48 2.30 2.97
CA ASP A 223 -5.11 3.62 2.44
C ASP A 223 -5.38 4.74 3.45
N ASN A 224 -5.88 5.90 3.03
CA ASN A 224 -6.16 7.06 3.87
C ASN A 224 -7.14 6.74 5.02
N VAL A 225 -6.93 7.37 6.16
CA VAL A 225 -7.78 7.25 7.35
C VAL A 225 -7.99 8.62 7.98
N GLN A 226 -9.24 9.08 8.06
CA GLN A 226 -9.65 10.33 8.72
C GLN A 226 -8.83 11.56 8.25
N ASP A 227 -8.68 11.69 6.93
CA ASP A 227 -7.99 12.80 6.29
C ASP A 227 -8.83 13.43 5.16
N PRO A 228 -8.34 14.48 4.47
CA PRO A 228 -9.10 15.12 3.40
C PRO A 228 -9.43 14.23 2.20
N TRP A 229 -8.68 13.17 1.96
CA TRP A 229 -8.87 12.24 0.85
C TRP A 229 -9.89 11.15 1.17
N TYR A 230 -9.90 10.67 2.43
CA TYR A 230 -10.86 9.69 2.91
C TYR A 230 -11.22 9.99 4.38
N PRO A 231 -12.39 10.61 4.65
CA PRO A 231 -12.76 11.09 5.98
C PRO A 231 -13.20 9.99 6.94
N PHE A 232 -13.23 8.74 6.51
CA PHE A 232 -13.66 7.58 7.29
C PHE A 232 -12.47 6.71 7.74
N GLY A 233 -12.77 5.52 8.27
CA GLY A 233 -11.75 4.57 8.71
C GLY A 233 -11.32 4.79 10.17
N ASN A 234 -10.69 3.78 10.72
CA ASN A 234 -10.33 3.74 12.14
C ASN A 234 -9.14 2.82 12.43
N TYR A 235 -8.32 2.48 11.44
CA TYR A 235 -7.25 1.48 11.53
C TYR A 235 -7.74 0.12 12.04
N ASP A 236 -8.97 -0.27 11.70
CA ASP A 236 -9.54 -1.57 12.04
C ASP A 236 -9.56 -2.47 10.79
N PRO A 237 -8.85 -3.63 10.80
CA PRO A 237 -8.85 -4.56 9.66
C PRO A 237 -10.24 -5.13 9.38
N PHE A 238 -11.10 -5.32 10.40
CA PHE A 238 -12.44 -5.84 10.19
C PHE A 238 -13.38 -4.82 9.57
N TYR A 239 -13.20 -3.53 9.89
CA TYR A 239 -13.88 -2.44 9.17
C TYR A 239 -13.48 -2.43 7.68
N LEU A 240 -12.18 -2.52 7.39
CA LEU A 240 -11.68 -2.63 6.01
C LEU A 240 -12.31 -3.83 5.30
N ILE A 241 -12.23 -5.01 5.89
CA ILE A 241 -12.71 -6.26 5.29
C ILE A 241 -14.22 -6.21 5.06
N SER A 242 -15.00 -5.75 6.03
CA SER A 242 -16.47 -5.70 5.93
C SER A 242 -16.97 -4.81 4.79
N LEU A 243 -16.23 -3.76 4.45
CA LEU A 243 -16.54 -2.88 3.32
C LEU A 243 -15.93 -3.40 2.01
N ALA A 244 -14.67 -3.83 2.03
CA ALA A 244 -13.96 -4.27 0.83
C ALA A 244 -14.55 -5.55 0.22
N MET A 245 -14.97 -6.51 1.04
CA MET A 245 -15.51 -7.80 0.54
C MET A 245 -16.69 -7.62 -0.41
N PRO A 246 -17.80 -6.92 -0.04
CA PRO A 246 -18.90 -6.71 -0.95
C PRO A 246 -18.53 -5.83 -2.15
N MET A 247 -17.67 -4.81 -1.96
CA MET A 247 -17.24 -3.91 -3.05
C MET A 247 -16.46 -4.65 -4.12
N LEU A 248 -15.62 -5.60 -3.72
CA LEU A 248 -14.74 -6.38 -4.59
C LEU A 248 -15.35 -7.73 -4.96
N GLN A 249 -16.56 -8.05 -4.45
CA GLN A 249 -17.24 -9.33 -4.63
C GLN A 249 -16.35 -10.53 -4.22
N LEU A 250 -15.63 -10.37 -3.10
CA LEU A 250 -14.76 -11.37 -2.52
C LEU A 250 -15.50 -12.12 -1.38
N SER A 251 -15.18 -13.39 -1.19
CA SER A 251 -15.71 -14.19 -0.08
C SER A 251 -14.62 -14.39 0.96
N PRO A 252 -14.86 -14.05 2.24
CA PRO A 252 -13.83 -14.09 3.27
C PRO A 252 -13.30 -15.50 3.56
N TRP A 253 -14.07 -16.55 3.25
CA TRP A 253 -13.67 -17.96 3.40
C TRP A 253 -12.85 -18.50 2.21
N GLU A 254 -12.70 -17.74 1.13
CA GLU A 254 -11.88 -18.13 0.00
C GLU A 254 -10.39 -17.94 0.31
N ARG A 255 -9.57 -18.95 -0.01
CA ARG A 255 -8.13 -18.93 0.25
C ARG A 255 -7.42 -17.72 -0.35
N LEU A 256 -7.75 -17.33 -1.57
CA LEU A 256 -7.12 -16.20 -2.24
C LEU A 256 -7.48 -14.85 -1.60
N THR A 257 -8.71 -14.72 -1.07
CA THR A 257 -9.13 -13.55 -0.30
C THR A 257 -8.31 -13.42 0.98
N LEU A 258 -8.24 -14.50 1.78
CA LEU A 258 -7.43 -14.51 3.00
C LEU A 258 -5.94 -14.30 2.70
N SER A 259 -5.44 -14.82 1.59
CA SER A 259 -4.06 -14.58 1.16
C SER A 259 -3.77 -13.08 0.98
N SER A 260 -4.70 -12.32 0.39
CA SER A 260 -4.53 -10.87 0.20
C SER A 260 -4.54 -10.06 1.51
N LEU A 261 -4.98 -10.64 2.60
CA LEU A 261 -5.05 -9.99 3.92
C LEU A 261 -3.92 -10.41 4.87
N LEU A 262 -3.33 -11.58 4.64
CA LEU A 262 -2.34 -12.17 5.53
C LEU A 262 -1.03 -12.50 4.81
N LEU A 263 -1.08 -13.44 3.87
CA LEU A 263 0.11 -14.00 3.23
C LEU A 263 0.81 -13.01 2.30
N SER A 264 0.06 -12.35 1.41
CA SER A 264 0.60 -11.35 0.48
C SER A 264 1.17 -10.14 1.21
N PRO A 265 0.47 -9.53 2.21
CA PRO A 265 1.06 -8.45 3.02
C PRO A 265 2.29 -8.90 3.81
N SER A 266 2.33 -10.13 4.33
CA SER A 266 3.49 -10.60 5.09
C SER A 266 4.74 -10.68 4.21
N ARG A 267 4.60 -11.14 2.97
CA ARG A 267 5.70 -11.18 1.99
C ARG A 267 6.13 -9.78 1.57
N LEU A 268 5.15 -8.92 1.23
CA LEU A 268 5.40 -7.54 0.82
C LEU A 268 6.14 -6.74 1.90
N LEU A 269 5.79 -6.95 3.16
CA LEU A 269 6.37 -6.27 4.31
C LEU A 269 7.59 -6.99 4.87
N ASN A 270 8.05 -8.06 4.23
CA ASN A 270 9.19 -8.88 4.66
C ASN A 270 9.07 -9.34 6.12
N LEU A 271 7.91 -9.91 6.49
CA LEU A 271 7.71 -10.48 7.82
C LEU A 271 8.32 -11.90 7.89
N ASN A 272 8.82 -12.27 9.08
CA ASN A 272 9.35 -13.61 9.33
C ASN A 272 8.26 -14.68 9.45
N TRP A 273 6.99 -14.28 9.42
CA TRP A 273 5.84 -15.16 9.54
C TRP A 273 4.80 -14.86 8.45
N ASP A 274 4.31 -15.90 7.84
CA ASP A 274 3.33 -15.86 6.75
C ASP A 274 1.86 -15.75 7.19
N GLY A 275 1.61 -15.62 8.51
CA GLY A 275 0.27 -15.57 9.09
C GLY A 275 -0.41 -16.94 9.24
N LEU A 276 0.24 -18.04 8.86
CA LEU A 276 -0.32 -19.37 9.02
C LEU A 276 -0.08 -19.92 10.43
N VAL A 277 -1.13 -20.39 11.06
CA VAL A 277 -1.07 -21.03 12.38
C VAL A 277 -0.47 -22.43 12.24
N LYS A 278 0.75 -22.61 12.73
CA LYS A 278 1.50 -23.87 12.70
C LYS A 278 2.47 -23.95 13.88
N LYS A 279 2.95 -25.16 14.20
CA LYS A 279 3.95 -25.34 15.26
C LYS A 279 5.16 -24.45 15.03
N GLY A 280 5.51 -23.63 16.02
CA GLY A 280 6.65 -22.69 15.97
C GLY A 280 6.33 -21.34 15.35
N CYS A 281 5.06 -21.04 15.00
CA CYS A 281 4.69 -19.68 14.61
C CYS A 281 4.73 -18.73 15.82
N PRO A 282 4.93 -17.41 15.59
CA PRO A 282 4.79 -16.42 16.65
C PRO A 282 3.40 -16.47 17.31
N ALA A 283 3.33 -16.19 18.59
CA ALA A 283 2.05 -16.08 19.31
C ALA A 283 1.44 -14.67 19.13
N ASP A 284 1.24 -14.29 17.88
CA ASP A 284 0.65 -13.03 17.45
C ASP A 284 -0.73 -13.31 16.84
N PHE A 285 -1.80 -13.08 17.61
CA PHE A 285 -3.15 -13.47 17.20
C PHE A 285 -4.14 -12.34 17.47
N VAL A 286 -5.19 -12.31 16.66
CA VAL A 286 -6.45 -11.66 17.00
C VAL A 286 -7.46 -12.76 17.30
N ILE A 287 -7.87 -12.87 18.55
CA ILE A 287 -8.88 -13.81 19.00
C ILE A 287 -10.23 -13.10 18.93
N LEU A 288 -11.20 -13.74 18.25
CA LEU A 288 -12.51 -13.15 18.00
C LEU A 288 -13.58 -13.92 18.77
N ASP A 289 -14.51 -13.18 19.37
CA ASP A 289 -15.76 -13.73 19.92
C ASP A 289 -16.76 -13.96 18.78
N ALA A 290 -16.48 -14.99 17.97
CA ALA A 290 -17.24 -15.32 16.76
C ALA A 290 -17.21 -16.83 16.52
N GLU A 291 -18.38 -17.43 16.21
CA GLU A 291 -18.50 -18.84 15.87
C GLU A 291 -18.56 -19.07 14.35
N LYS A 292 -18.97 -18.07 13.59
CA LYS A 292 -19.12 -18.12 12.13
C LYS A 292 -18.72 -16.82 11.46
N TRP A 293 -18.48 -16.85 10.16
CA TRP A 293 -18.08 -15.68 9.38
C TRP A 293 -19.05 -14.49 9.49
N ALA A 294 -20.35 -14.75 9.64
CA ALA A 294 -21.33 -13.67 9.82
C ALA A 294 -21.08 -12.86 11.10
N ASP A 295 -20.59 -13.50 12.14
CA ASP A 295 -20.31 -12.84 13.43
C ASP A 295 -19.07 -11.95 13.32
N VAL A 296 -18.08 -12.36 12.52
CA VAL A 296 -16.84 -11.56 12.24
C VAL A 296 -17.15 -10.19 11.66
N PHE A 297 -18.23 -10.08 10.88
CA PHE A 297 -18.64 -8.81 10.24
C PHE A 297 -19.74 -8.08 11.01
N SER A 298 -20.05 -8.51 12.23
CA SER A 298 -21.00 -7.80 13.09
C SER A 298 -20.40 -6.52 13.67
N SER A 299 -21.26 -5.53 13.93
CA SER A 299 -20.85 -4.26 14.53
C SER A 299 -20.29 -4.38 15.96
N ASN A 300 -20.57 -5.49 16.64
CA ASN A 300 -20.24 -5.70 18.05
C ASN A 300 -19.16 -6.78 18.24
N LEU A 301 -18.33 -7.03 17.23
CA LEU A 301 -17.27 -8.01 17.30
C LEU A 301 -16.28 -7.67 18.43
N LYS A 302 -16.28 -8.49 19.47
CA LYS A 302 -15.28 -8.42 20.53
C LYS A 302 -14.02 -9.15 20.07
N ARG A 303 -12.89 -8.61 20.48
CA ARG A 303 -11.58 -9.19 20.13
C ARG A 303 -10.58 -9.00 21.26
N GLU A 304 -9.64 -9.91 21.33
CA GLU A 304 -8.42 -9.82 22.10
C GLU A 304 -7.23 -9.87 21.18
N VAL A 305 -6.21 -9.07 21.40
CA VAL A 305 -4.99 -9.02 20.59
C VAL A 305 -3.84 -9.54 21.42
N LEU A 306 -3.18 -10.60 20.93
CA LEU A 306 -1.95 -11.11 21.49
C LEU A 306 -0.76 -10.66 20.66
N ILE A 307 0.28 -10.20 21.33
CA ILE A 307 1.55 -9.84 20.73
C ILE A 307 2.66 -10.54 21.51
N ASN A 308 3.44 -11.39 20.83
CA ASN A 308 4.47 -12.22 21.44
C ASN A 308 3.92 -13.10 22.60
N GLY A 309 2.66 -13.51 22.52
CA GLY A 309 1.98 -14.34 23.54
C GLY A 309 1.39 -13.59 24.72
N GLU A 310 1.50 -12.27 24.76
CA GLU A 310 0.93 -11.42 25.81
C GLU A 310 -0.28 -10.65 25.30
N LEU A 311 -1.32 -10.49 26.14
CA LEU A 311 -2.47 -9.66 25.83
C LEU A 311 -2.03 -8.18 25.69
N TYR A 312 -2.50 -7.54 24.65
CA TYR A 312 -2.29 -6.11 24.40
C TYR A 312 -3.57 -5.35 24.72
N ASP A 313 -3.52 -4.53 25.76
CA ASP A 313 -4.62 -3.68 26.25
C ASP A 313 -4.69 -2.30 25.57
#